data_871c2ea20e900025824739ead7fffd9c
#
_entry.id   871c2ea20e900025824739ead7fffd9c
#
_cell.length_a   1.000
_cell.length_b   1.000
_cell.length_c   1.000
_cell.angle_alpha   90.00
_cell.angle_beta   90.00
_cell.angle_gamma   90.00
#
_symmetry.space_group_name_H-M   'P 1'
#
loop_
_entity.id
_entity.type
_entity.pdbx_description
1 polymer ?
#
loop_
_entity_poly.entity_id
_entity_poly.type
_entity_poly.pdbx_seq_one_letter_code
_entity_poly.pdbx_strand_id
1 'polypeptide(L)'
;VAISLDDGGAVKVRLVDRVGFTVGDAVGYLEEDGERMVKTPWFDEDIPFEEAAVVGTKKVIEEHSTVAVLVTTDGSIGDIKRQSYEAAERETVMQLEASGKPFAIVVNTTKPFAAETRLLCESLSREYKAAAIPIDCEKLCMGQITDIMEKLLYEFAVTRVDYDIPKWVQLLPYDNYVKQAVITYAKTFLARASKLKDVALMSTDMPCLLYTSDAAD
;
A
#
# COMPACT_ATOMS: atom_id res chain seq x y z
N VAL A 1 -15.25 -5.25 10.46
CA VAL A 1 -15.21 -3.90 11.03
C VAL A 1 -15.60 -2.92 9.95
N ALA A 2 -16.39 -1.89 10.28
CA ALA A 2 -16.65 -0.75 9.38
C ALA A 2 -15.76 0.41 9.82
N ILE A 3 -15.09 1.03 8.86
CA ILE A 3 -14.18 2.16 9.08
C ILE A 3 -14.75 3.33 8.29
N SER A 4 -14.96 4.47 8.95
CA SER A 4 -15.37 5.71 8.31
C SER A 4 -14.11 6.44 7.81
N LEU A 5 -14.15 6.95 6.59
CA LEU A 5 -13.08 7.74 5.98
C LEU A 5 -13.40 9.23 6.15
N ASP A 6 -12.38 10.07 6.05
CA ASP A 6 -12.49 11.52 6.28
C ASP A 6 -13.39 12.23 5.25
N ASP A 7 -13.53 11.65 4.05
CA ASP A 7 -14.43 12.13 2.99
C ASP A 7 -15.92 11.77 3.21
N GLY A 8 -16.26 11.13 4.33
CA GLY A 8 -17.60 10.64 4.66
C GLY A 8 -17.94 9.28 4.08
N GLY A 9 -17.00 8.64 3.38
CA GLY A 9 -17.13 7.26 2.92
C GLY A 9 -17.03 6.26 4.07
N ALA A 10 -17.52 5.03 3.86
CA ALA A 10 -17.35 3.93 4.80
C ALA A 10 -16.88 2.67 4.09
N VAL A 11 -15.84 2.05 4.63
CA VAL A 11 -15.28 0.79 4.10
C VAL A 11 -15.51 -0.33 5.10
N LYS A 12 -16.05 -1.45 4.61
CA LYS A 12 -16.22 -2.65 5.44
C LYS A 12 -14.99 -3.53 5.27
N VAL A 13 -14.24 -3.70 6.35
CA VAL A 13 -12.97 -4.43 6.37
C VAL A 13 -13.13 -5.76 7.10
N ARG A 14 -12.58 -6.82 6.50
CA ARG A 14 -12.35 -8.12 7.15
C ARG A 14 -10.84 -8.32 7.27
N LEU A 15 -10.35 -8.42 8.50
CA LEU A 15 -8.95 -8.72 8.75
C LEU A 15 -8.73 -10.23 8.70
N VAL A 16 -7.66 -10.63 8.03
CA VAL A 16 -7.16 -12.01 7.98
C VAL A 16 -5.72 -11.95 8.45
N ASP A 17 -5.43 -12.61 9.57
CA ASP A 17 -4.10 -12.70 10.14
C ASP A 17 -3.45 -14.03 9.75
N ARG A 18 -2.13 -14.00 9.56
CA ARG A 18 -1.31 -15.17 9.23
C ARG A 18 0.08 -15.07 9.82
N VAL A 19 0.68 -16.24 10.06
CA VAL A 19 2.10 -16.35 10.32
C VAL A 19 2.82 -15.90 9.05
N GLY A 20 3.69 -14.88 9.18
CA GLY A 20 4.56 -14.43 8.12
C GLY A 20 5.76 -15.35 7.89
N PHE A 21 6.70 -14.89 7.07
CA PHE A 21 7.98 -15.59 6.90
C PHE A 21 8.77 -15.62 8.20
N THR A 22 9.57 -16.67 8.38
CA THR A 22 10.44 -16.81 9.55
C THR A 22 11.52 -15.73 9.54
N VAL A 23 11.75 -15.15 10.69
CA VAL A 23 12.82 -14.16 10.92
C VAL A 23 14.04 -14.89 11.44
N GLY A 24 15.23 -14.60 10.89
CA GLY A 24 16.44 -15.38 11.09
C GLY A 24 16.88 -15.61 12.54
N ASP A 25 16.53 -14.69 13.46
CA ASP A 25 16.85 -14.82 14.90
C ASP A 25 15.61 -15.19 15.74
N ALA A 26 14.49 -15.56 15.11
CA ALA A 26 13.29 -15.96 15.84
C ALA A 26 13.51 -17.33 16.49
N VAL A 27 13.02 -17.48 17.72
CA VAL A 27 13.01 -18.77 18.45
C VAL A 27 11.64 -19.43 18.30
N GLY A 28 11.61 -20.77 18.28
CA GLY A 28 10.37 -21.55 18.34
C GLY A 28 9.94 -22.23 17.03
N TYR A 29 10.73 -22.13 15.96
CA TYR A 29 10.55 -22.92 14.74
C TYR A 29 11.43 -24.18 14.69
N LEU A 30 12.41 -24.28 15.63
CA LEU A 30 13.21 -25.47 15.85
C LEU A 30 12.78 -26.13 17.16
N GLU A 31 12.67 -27.45 17.17
CA GLU A 31 12.48 -28.30 18.35
C GLU A 31 13.80 -29.02 18.65
N GLU A 32 13.91 -29.64 19.85
CA GLU A 32 15.12 -30.34 20.26
C GLU A 32 15.53 -31.45 19.27
N ASP A 33 14.56 -32.06 18.57
CA ASP A 33 14.72 -33.16 17.63
C ASP A 33 14.77 -32.73 16.15
N GLY A 34 14.76 -31.42 15.82
CA GLY A 34 14.83 -30.92 14.45
C GLY A 34 13.81 -29.83 14.11
N GLU A 35 13.40 -29.75 12.84
CA GLU A 35 12.41 -28.80 12.39
C GLU A 35 11.02 -29.12 12.95
N ARG A 36 10.33 -28.11 13.44
CA ARG A 36 8.95 -28.25 13.91
C ARG A 36 8.01 -28.62 12.77
N MET A 37 7.41 -29.81 12.86
CA MET A 37 6.41 -30.27 11.89
C MET A 37 5.02 -29.78 12.28
N VAL A 38 4.21 -29.37 11.28
CA VAL A 38 2.85 -28.85 11.49
C VAL A 38 1.88 -29.41 10.49
N LYS A 39 0.67 -29.67 10.95
CA LYS A 39 -0.45 -30.09 10.10
C LYS A 39 -1.12 -28.85 9.48
N THR A 40 -1.36 -28.91 8.18
CA THR A 40 -2.04 -27.83 7.47
C THR A 40 -3.27 -28.36 6.73
N PRO A 41 -4.26 -27.51 6.42
CA PRO A 41 -5.43 -27.93 5.64
C PRO A 41 -5.13 -28.28 4.18
N TRP A 42 -3.93 -28.01 3.70
CA TRP A 42 -3.57 -28.12 2.28
C TRP A 42 -2.74 -29.36 1.94
N PHE A 43 -2.24 -30.06 2.96
CA PHE A 43 -1.43 -31.26 2.80
C PHE A 43 -1.97 -32.35 3.73
N ASP A 44 -1.96 -33.60 3.25
CA ASP A 44 -2.38 -34.76 4.02
C ASP A 44 -1.33 -35.17 5.06
N GLU A 45 -0.06 -34.85 4.80
CA GLU A 45 1.08 -35.11 5.68
C GLU A 45 1.52 -33.86 6.44
N ASP A 46 2.19 -34.06 7.57
CA ASP A 46 2.81 -32.98 8.32
C ASP A 46 4.01 -32.44 7.54
N ILE A 47 4.12 -31.11 7.45
CA ILE A 47 5.20 -30.42 6.74
C ILE A 47 5.98 -29.52 7.69
N PRO A 48 7.24 -29.16 7.37
CA PRO A 48 8.00 -28.19 8.15
C PRO A 48 7.24 -26.87 8.35
N PHE A 49 7.34 -26.32 9.55
CA PHE A 49 6.67 -25.06 9.91
C PHE A 49 7.00 -23.91 8.94
N GLU A 50 8.26 -23.83 8.51
CA GLU A 50 8.71 -22.81 7.56
C GLU A 50 8.01 -22.96 6.20
N GLU A 51 7.92 -24.18 5.68
CA GLU A 51 7.18 -24.45 4.44
C GLU A 51 5.69 -24.15 4.58
N ALA A 52 5.09 -24.53 5.71
CA ALA A 52 3.70 -24.22 6.01
C ALA A 52 3.44 -22.70 6.07
N ALA A 53 4.38 -21.93 6.64
CA ALA A 53 4.29 -20.48 6.68
C ALA A 53 4.35 -19.85 5.30
N VAL A 54 5.25 -20.30 4.43
CA VAL A 54 5.37 -19.83 3.04
C VAL A 54 4.10 -20.12 2.24
N VAL A 55 3.67 -21.39 2.20
CA VAL A 55 2.48 -21.81 1.46
C VAL A 55 1.24 -21.10 1.96
N GLY A 56 1.10 -21.01 3.26
CA GLY A 56 -0.04 -20.34 3.86
C GLY A 56 -0.08 -18.86 3.59
N THR A 57 1.06 -18.17 3.65
CA THR A 57 1.15 -16.74 3.31
C THR A 57 0.76 -16.50 1.86
N LYS A 58 1.30 -17.30 0.94
CA LYS A 58 0.98 -17.23 -0.48
C LYS A 58 -0.53 -17.41 -0.74
N LYS A 59 -1.16 -18.44 -0.15
CA LYS A 59 -2.61 -18.69 -0.31
C LYS A 59 -3.46 -17.55 0.23
N VAL A 60 -3.12 -16.96 1.38
CA VAL A 60 -3.87 -15.80 1.90
C VAL A 60 -3.69 -14.59 0.99
N ILE A 61 -2.49 -14.32 0.51
CA ILE A 61 -2.25 -13.23 -0.41
C ILE A 61 -3.06 -13.44 -1.70
N GLU A 62 -3.03 -14.62 -2.31
CA GLU A 62 -3.64 -14.87 -3.62
C GLU A 62 -5.17 -15.03 -3.55
N GLU A 63 -5.68 -15.81 -2.57
CA GLU A 63 -7.08 -16.26 -2.56
C GLU A 63 -7.99 -15.47 -1.62
N HIS A 64 -7.46 -14.93 -0.52
CA HIS A 64 -8.29 -14.41 0.58
C HIS A 64 -8.13 -12.91 0.85
N SER A 65 -7.15 -12.24 0.26
CA SER A 65 -6.94 -10.81 0.47
C SER A 65 -7.29 -9.98 -0.77
N THR A 66 -7.82 -8.78 -0.56
CA THR A 66 -7.98 -7.74 -1.59
C THR A 66 -6.84 -6.76 -1.53
N VAL A 67 -6.36 -6.47 -0.33
CA VAL A 67 -5.23 -5.60 0.00
C VAL A 67 -4.40 -6.26 1.09
N ALA A 68 -3.17 -5.83 1.26
CA ALA A 68 -2.30 -6.34 2.31
C ALA A 68 -1.69 -5.20 3.15
N VAL A 69 -1.44 -5.51 4.42
CA VAL A 69 -0.60 -4.67 5.29
C VAL A 69 0.58 -5.53 5.71
N LEU A 70 1.77 -5.15 5.24
CA LEU A 70 3.02 -5.72 5.73
C LEU A 70 3.40 -5.02 7.04
N VAL A 71 3.49 -5.77 8.12
CA VAL A 71 3.98 -5.23 9.40
C VAL A 71 5.43 -5.65 9.59
N THR A 72 6.31 -4.67 9.73
CA THR A 72 7.73 -4.82 10.06
C THR A 72 8.10 -3.96 11.27
N THR A 73 9.36 -3.88 11.63
CA THR A 73 9.81 -3.09 12.78
C THR A 73 11.13 -2.37 12.50
N ASP A 74 11.41 -1.31 13.25
CA ASP A 74 12.72 -0.64 13.28
C ASP A 74 13.71 -1.32 14.25
N GLY A 75 13.32 -2.45 14.87
CA GLY A 75 14.10 -3.17 15.89
C GLY A 75 13.93 -2.62 17.30
N SER A 76 13.02 -1.66 17.53
CA SER A 76 12.72 -1.14 18.86
C SER A 76 11.69 -1.98 19.62
N ILE A 77 11.10 -2.98 18.96
CA ILE A 77 10.11 -3.90 19.51
C ILE A 77 10.75 -5.28 19.68
N GLY A 78 10.76 -5.77 20.91
CA GLY A 78 11.39 -7.07 21.25
C GLY A 78 12.92 -7.04 21.17
N ASP A 79 13.52 -8.23 21.14
CA ASP A 79 14.98 -8.42 21.22
C ASP A 79 15.64 -8.68 19.86
N ILE A 80 14.86 -8.82 18.80
CA ILE A 80 15.35 -9.10 17.44
C ILE A 80 15.72 -7.81 16.73
N LYS A 81 16.93 -7.76 16.18
CA LYS A 81 17.44 -6.57 15.49
C LYS A 81 16.74 -6.35 14.14
N ARG A 82 16.69 -5.10 13.69
CA ARG A 82 16.10 -4.72 12.38
C ARG A 82 16.62 -5.57 11.22
N GLN A 83 17.93 -5.82 11.15
CA GLN A 83 18.56 -6.56 10.05
C GLN A 83 17.99 -7.97 9.87
N SER A 84 17.58 -8.63 10.97
CA SER A 84 17.04 -9.99 10.94
C SER A 84 15.66 -10.06 10.25
N TYR A 85 14.94 -8.94 10.18
CA TYR A 85 13.65 -8.85 9.49
C TYR A 85 13.76 -8.61 7.98
N GLU A 86 14.87 -8.07 7.49
CA GLU A 86 15.00 -7.58 6.12
C GLU A 86 14.81 -8.67 5.06
N ALA A 87 15.27 -9.88 5.32
CA ALA A 87 15.12 -11.00 4.39
C ALA A 87 13.63 -11.42 4.26
N ALA A 88 12.96 -11.61 5.40
CA ALA A 88 11.55 -11.98 5.46
C ALA A 88 10.65 -10.87 4.88
N GLU A 89 10.98 -9.60 5.13
CA GLU A 89 10.30 -8.43 4.59
C GLU A 89 10.40 -8.40 3.06
N ARG A 90 11.60 -8.58 2.51
CA ARG A 90 11.83 -8.60 1.06
C ARG A 90 11.08 -9.73 0.38
N GLU A 91 11.11 -10.93 0.95
CA GLU A 91 10.37 -12.09 0.44
C GLU A 91 8.87 -11.82 0.43
N THR A 92 8.33 -11.25 1.51
CA THR A 92 6.91 -10.88 1.58
C THR A 92 6.54 -9.85 0.51
N VAL A 93 7.37 -8.82 0.32
CA VAL A 93 7.13 -7.78 -0.70
C VAL A 93 7.16 -8.38 -2.10
N MET A 94 8.11 -9.26 -2.41
CA MET A 94 8.16 -9.95 -3.70
C MET A 94 6.87 -10.73 -4.00
N GLN A 95 6.32 -11.41 -3.00
CA GLN A 95 5.04 -12.13 -3.17
C GLN A 95 3.86 -11.18 -3.34
N LEU A 96 3.84 -10.06 -2.61
CA LEU A 96 2.79 -9.03 -2.75
C LEU A 96 2.84 -8.37 -4.14
N GLU A 97 4.02 -8.03 -4.62
CA GLU A 97 4.22 -7.48 -5.97
C GLU A 97 3.80 -8.48 -7.06
N ALA A 98 4.19 -9.75 -6.91
CA ALA A 98 3.79 -10.81 -7.84
C ALA A 98 2.27 -11.01 -7.88
N SER A 99 1.57 -10.79 -6.77
CA SER A 99 0.10 -10.87 -6.70
C SER A 99 -0.61 -9.70 -7.38
N GLY A 100 0.09 -8.58 -7.62
CA GLY A 100 -0.47 -7.34 -8.16
C GLY A 100 -1.45 -6.62 -7.23
N LYS A 101 -1.55 -7.04 -5.96
CA LYS A 101 -2.48 -6.45 -5.00
C LYS A 101 -1.88 -5.22 -4.32
N PRO A 102 -2.70 -4.19 -4.04
CA PRO A 102 -2.24 -3.02 -3.30
C PRO A 102 -1.80 -3.41 -1.89
N PHE A 103 -0.69 -2.83 -1.43
CA PHE A 103 -0.23 -3.03 -0.07
C PHE A 103 0.39 -1.75 0.52
N ALA A 104 0.39 -1.68 1.84
CA ALA A 104 1.13 -0.68 2.60
C ALA A 104 2.01 -1.35 3.65
N ILE A 105 3.03 -0.64 4.11
CA ILE A 105 3.98 -1.11 5.10
C ILE A 105 3.73 -0.36 6.40
N VAL A 106 3.56 -1.07 7.48
CA VAL A 106 3.52 -0.53 8.84
C VAL A 106 4.85 -0.87 9.52
N VAL A 107 5.58 0.15 9.91
CA VAL A 107 6.80 0.01 10.72
C VAL A 107 6.41 0.13 12.19
N ASN A 108 6.29 -1.01 12.87
CA ASN A 108 5.99 -1.05 14.29
C ASN A 108 7.19 -0.57 15.08
N THR A 109 7.00 0.49 15.89
CA THR A 109 8.08 1.19 16.58
C THR A 109 7.59 1.83 17.87
N THR A 110 8.45 1.85 18.90
CA THR A 110 8.20 2.62 20.13
C THR A 110 8.38 4.14 19.94
N LYS A 111 8.96 4.57 18.78
CA LYS A 111 9.35 5.96 18.52
C LYS A 111 8.83 6.46 17.17
N PRO A 112 7.51 6.51 16.92
CA PRO A 112 6.95 6.80 15.59
C PRO A 112 7.30 8.21 15.05
N PHE A 113 7.68 9.13 15.95
CA PHE A 113 8.05 10.51 15.56
C PHE A 113 9.56 10.75 15.46
N ALA A 114 10.39 9.74 15.72
CA ALA A 114 11.84 9.87 15.62
C ALA A 114 12.30 10.09 14.17
N ALA A 115 13.36 10.89 13.99
CA ALA A 115 13.92 11.16 12.68
C ALA A 115 14.42 9.86 11.99
N GLU A 116 15.04 8.97 12.76
CA GLU A 116 15.56 7.68 12.29
C GLU A 116 14.44 6.79 11.73
N THR A 117 13.31 6.69 12.46
CA THR A 117 12.15 5.90 12.03
C THR A 117 11.53 6.50 10.77
N ARG A 118 11.49 7.83 10.66
CA ARG A 118 10.99 8.53 9.48
C ARG A 118 11.86 8.26 8.26
N LEU A 119 13.19 8.33 8.41
CA LEU A 119 14.15 8.00 7.35
C LEU A 119 14.03 6.53 6.91
N LEU A 120 13.80 5.60 7.86
CA LEU A 120 13.54 4.20 7.53
C LEU A 120 12.27 4.06 6.68
N CYS A 121 11.15 4.68 7.08
CA CYS A 121 9.92 4.67 6.31
C CYS A 121 10.09 5.27 4.91
N GLU A 122 10.83 6.37 4.77
CA GLU A 122 11.13 6.96 3.46
C GLU A 122 11.98 6.03 2.58
N SER A 123 12.94 5.33 3.18
CA SER A 123 13.76 4.34 2.49
C SER A 123 12.91 3.18 1.98
N LEU A 124 12.07 2.59 2.85
CA LEU A 124 11.16 1.49 2.50
C LEU A 124 10.16 1.91 1.43
N SER A 125 9.59 3.11 1.55
CA SER A 125 8.64 3.63 0.56
C SER A 125 9.28 3.81 -0.81
N ARG A 126 10.54 4.22 -0.85
CA ARG A 126 11.30 4.38 -2.11
C ARG A 126 11.68 3.04 -2.71
N GLU A 127 12.14 2.10 -1.88
CA GLU A 127 12.57 0.77 -2.32
C GLU A 127 11.40 -0.04 -2.86
N TYR A 128 10.29 -0.11 -2.10
CA TYR A 128 9.14 -0.97 -2.42
C TYR A 128 7.98 -0.24 -3.11
N LYS A 129 8.14 1.06 -3.41
CA LYS A 129 7.11 1.89 -4.08
C LYS A 129 5.72 1.79 -3.45
N ALA A 130 5.67 1.57 -2.15
CA ALA A 130 4.48 1.46 -1.33
C ALA A 130 4.53 2.43 -0.15
N ALA A 131 3.38 2.82 0.39
CA ALA A 131 3.34 3.69 1.56
C ALA A 131 3.91 2.96 2.78
N ALA A 132 4.88 3.56 3.49
CA ALA A 132 5.40 3.07 4.76
C ALA A 132 5.05 4.04 5.88
N ILE A 133 4.48 3.52 6.98
CA ILE A 133 3.86 4.29 8.05
C ILE A 133 4.46 3.86 9.38
N PRO A 134 5.08 4.78 10.15
CA PRO A 134 5.57 4.45 11.49
C PRO A 134 4.42 4.47 12.49
N ILE A 135 4.24 3.39 13.24
CA ILE A 135 3.15 3.24 14.21
C ILE A 135 3.64 2.49 15.44
N ASP A 136 3.23 2.94 16.61
CA ASP A 136 3.29 2.18 17.85
C ASP A 136 2.04 1.30 17.92
N CYS A 137 2.16 0.02 17.53
CA CYS A 137 1.02 -0.89 17.47
C CYS A 137 0.41 -1.22 18.84
N GLU A 138 1.17 -1.05 19.94
CA GLU A 138 0.61 -1.20 21.29
C GLU A 138 -0.34 -0.05 21.65
N LYS A 139 -0.15 1.13 21.04
CA LYS A 139 -0.95 2.33 21.27
C LYS A 139 -1.81 2.70 20.07
N LEU A 140 -2.13 1.73 19.23
CA LEU A 140 -2.90 1.94 18.01
C LEU A 140 -4.27 2.56 18.32
N CYS A 141 -4.56 3.71 17.71
CA CYS A 141 -5.84 4.39 17.84
C CYS A 141 -6.64 4.37 16.52
N MET A 142 -7.93 4.71 16.60
CA MET A 142 -8.82 4.68 15.43
C MET A 142 -8.32 5.59 14.30
N GLY A 143 -7.80 6.79 14.61
CA GLY A 143 -7.25 7.71 13.59
C GLY A 143 -6.11 7.08 12.79
N GLN A 144 -5.17 6.40 13.47
CA GLN A 144 -4.08 5.69 12.79
C GLN A 144 -4.57 4.52 11.93
N ILE A 145 -5.64 3.83 12.33
CA ILE A 145 -6.26 2.79 11.51
C ILE A 145 -6.87 3.42 10.24
N THR A 146 -7.54 4.55 10.39
CA THR A 146 -8.09 5.31 9.25
C THR A 146 -6.97 5.74 8.30
N ASP A 147 -5.87 6.30 8.82
CA ASP A 147 -4.69 6.69 8.03
C ASP A 147 -4.09 5.52 7.23
N ILE A 148 -3.97 4.33 7.86
CA ILE A 148 -3.50 3.12 7.16
C ILE A 148 -4.44 2.78 6.01
N MET A 149 -5.75 2.80 6.27
CA MET A 149 -6.75 2.43 5.27
C MET A 149 -6.80 3.43 4.11
N GLU A 150 -6.71 4.72 4.38
CA GLU A 150 -6.64 5.75 3.35
C GLU A 150 -5.40 5.58 2.47
N LYS A 151 -4.23 5.37 3.08
CA LYS A 151 -3.00 5.13 2.32
C LYS A 151 -3.07 3.84 1.50
N LEU A 152 -3.72 2.79 2.01
CA LEU A 152 -3.99 1.58 1.24
C LEU A 152 -4.90 1.86 0.04
N LEU A 153 -5.97 2.65 0.22
CA LEU A 153 -6.87 3.02 -0.89
C LEU A 153 -6.13 3.78 -1.98
N TYR A 154 -5.21 4.66 -1.61
CA TYR A 154 -4.37 5.40 -2.57
C TYR A 154 -3.39 4.52 -3.37
N GLU A 155 -3.11 3.30 -2.93
CA GLU A 155 -2.30 2.32 -3.68
C GLU A 155 -3.08 1.55 -4.75
N PHE A 156 -4.41 1.67 -4.82
CA PHE A 156 -5.21 1.04 -5.87
C PHE A 156 -4.88 1.62 -7.25
N ALA A 157 -4.87 0.73 -8.25
CA ALA A 157 -4.71 1.12 -9.64
C ALA A 157 -5.91 1.93 -10.13
N VAL A 158 -5.65 2.96 -10.92
CA VAL A 158 -6.69 3.71 -11.64
C VAL A 158 -7.18 2.87 -12.80
N THR A 159 -8.44 2.46 -12.76
CA THR A 159 -9.06 1.65 -13.82
C THR A 159 -9.87 2.49 -14.81
N ARG A 160 -10.32 3.67 -14.38
CA ARG A 160 -11.13 4.58 -15.20
C ARG A 160 -10.97 6.02 -14.74
N VAL A 161 -10.91 6.93 -15.71
CA VAL A 161 -10.94 8.37 -15.48
C VAL A 161 -12.03 8.95 -16.37
N ASP A 162 -12.99 9.64 -15.76
CA ASP A 162 -14.05 10.35 -16.47
C ASP A 162 -13.72 11.85 -16.48
N TYR A 163 -13.80 12.46 -17.67
CA TYR A 163 -13.59 13.89 -17.85
C TYR A 163 -14.93 14.58 -18.12
N ASP A 164 -15.28 15.52 -17.27
CA ASP A 164 -16.40 16.43 -17.55
C ASP A 164 -15.87 17.65 -18.30
N ILE A 165 -16.13 17.67 -19.60
CA ILE A 165 -15.70 18.74 -20.50
C ILE A 165 -16.92 19.59 -20.88
N PRO A 166 -16.88 20.92 -20.66
CA PRO A 166 -17.97 21.80 -21.03
C PRO A 166 -18.40 21.65 -22.52
N LYS A 167 -19.70 21.66 -22.78
CA LYS A 167 -20.24 21.45 -24.14
C LYS A 167 -19.66 22.38 -25.18
N TRP A 168 -19.39 23.64 -24.81
CA TRP A 168 -18.81 24.61 -25.75
C TRP A 168 -17.40 24.20 -26.21
N VAL A 169 -16.58 23.59 -25.33
CA VAL A 169 -15.25 23.04 -25.71
C VAL A 169 -15.42 21.85 -26.66
N GLN A 170 -16.41 20.99 -26.41
CA GLN A 170 -16.68 19.83 -27.25
C GLN A 170 -17.04 20.23 -28.67
N LEU A 171 -17.74 21.36 -28.84
CA LEU A 171 -18.18 21.91 -30.13
C LEU A 171 -17.08 22.64 -30.90
N LEU A 172 -15.96 23.00 -30.26
CA LEU A 172 -14.85 23.65 -30.96
C LEU A 172 -14.28 22.76 -32.09
N PRO A 173 -13.77 23.32 -33.18
CA PRO A 173 -13.00 22.57 -34.16
C PRO A 173 -11.83 21.83 -33.54
N TYR A 174 -11.43 20.72 -34.16
CA TYR A 174 -10.37 19.88 -33.58
C TYR A 174 -9.02 20.61 -33.50
N ASP A 175 -8.72 21.48 -34.41
CA ASP A 175 -7.50 22.31 -34.50
C ASP A 175 -7.52 23.54 -33.58
N ASN A 176 -8.63 23.80 -32.90
CA ASN A 176 -8.72 24.88 -31.93
C ASN A 176 -7.75 24.68 -30.79
N TYR A 177 -6.97 25.72 -30.43
CA TYR A 177 -5.92 25.67 -29.44
C TYR A 177 -6.44 25.26 -28.05
N VAL A 178 -7.65 25.69 -27.65
CA VAL A 178 -8.25 25.32 -26.34
C VAL A 178 -8.56 23.83 -26.33
N LYS A 179 -9.18 23.31 -27.39
CA LYS A 179 -9.48 21.87 -27.48
C LYS A 179 -8.22 21.01 -27.47
N GLN A 180 -7.19 21.45 -28.22
CA GLN A 180 -5.90 20.77 -28.24
C GLN A 180 -5.19 20.78 -26.86
N ALA A 181 -5.27 21.88 -26.13
CA ALA A 181 -4.74 21.99 -24.78
C ALA A 181 -5.42 21.00 -23.82
N VAL A 182 -6.75 20.93 -23.85
CA VAL A 182 -7.53 19.98 -23.04
C VAL A 182 -7.18 18.52 -23.38
N ILE A 183 -7.11 18.19 -24.67
CA ILE A 183 -6.75 16.83 -25.12
C ILE A 183 -5.33 16.47 -24.67
N THR A 184 -4.38 17.39 -24.82
CA THR A 184 -2.98 17.18 -24.45
C THR A 184 -2.87 16.98 -22.93
N TYR A 185 -3.56 17.79 -22.14
CA TYR A 185 -3.60 17.64 -20.69
C TYR A 185 -4.17 16.27 -20.29
N ALA A 186 -5.32 15.88 -20.85
CA ALA A 186 -5.95 14.59 -20.57
C ALA A 186 -5.02 13.41 -20.89
N LYS A 187 -4.33 13.46 -22.05
CA LYS A 187 -3.34 12.43 -22.43
C LYS A 187 -2.16 12.37 -21.47
N THR A 188 -1.62 13.53 -21.11
CA THR A 188 -0.49 13.61 -20.16
C THR A 188 -0.87 13.09 -18.78
N PHE A 189 -2.08 13.46 -18.32
CA PHE A 189 -2.64 12.97 -17.08
C PHE A 189 -2.77 11.43 -17.08
N LEU A 190 -3.42 10.86 -18.09
CA LEU A 190 -3.59 9.41 -18.23
C LEU A 190 -2.27 8.65 -18.31
N ALA A 191 -1.26 9.21 -18.95
CA ALA A 191 0.06 8.60 -19.06
C ALA A 191 0.80 8.51 -17.71
N ARG A 192 0.44 9.35 -16.74
CA ARG A 192 1.09 9.44 -15.42
C ARG A 192 0.26 8.84 -14.30
N ALA A 193 -1.06 8.79 -14.45
CA ALA A 193 -2.01 8.30 -13.44
C ALA A 193 -2.07 6.77 -13.46
N SER A 194 -1.22 6.12 -12.70
CA SER A 194 -1.24 4.66 -12.53
C SER A 194 -1.99 4.22 -11.26
N LYS A 195 -1.85 4.97 -10.19
CA LYS A 195 -2.49 4.73 -8.89
C LYS A 195 -3.32 5.94 -8.46
N LEU A 196 -4.27 5.73 -7.54
CA LEU A 196 -5.12 6.82 -7.02
C LEU A 196 -4.30 7.95 -6.39
N LYS A 197 -3.17 7.63 -5.74
CA LYS A 197 -2.24 8.64 -5.21
C LYS A 197 -1.70 9.59 -6.28
N ASP A 198 -1.46 9.08 -7.49
CA ASP A 198 -0.97 9.91 -8.60
C ASP A 198 -2.04 10.92 -9.02
N VAL A 199 -3.31 10.50 -9.02
CA VAL A 199 -4.46 11.38 -9.30
C VAL A 199 -4.58 12.48 -8.26
N ALA A 200 -4.47 12.15 -6.97
CA ALA A 200 -4.54 13.12 -5.89
C ALA A 200 -3.43 14.18 -5.98
N LEU A 201 -2.20 13.78 -6.29
CA LEU A 201 -1.06 14.68 -6.46
C LEU A 201 -1.24 15.59 -7.69
N MET A 202 -1.78 15.08 -8.78
CA MET A 202 -1.93 15.83 -10.04
C MET A 202 -3.11 16.80 -10.01
N SER A 203 -4.13 16.56 -9.18
CA SER A 203 -5.28 17.45 -9.04
C SER A 203 -4.92 18.81 -8.43
N THR A 204 -3.81 18.89 -7.70
CA THR A 204 -3.28 20.13 -7.11
C THR A 204 -2.48 20.97 -8.12
N ASP A 205 -1.97 20.37 -9.19
CA ASP A 205 -1.11 21.00 -10.20
C ASP A 205 -1.88 21.40 -11.48
N MET A 206 -3.19 21.59 -11.41
CA MET A 206 -3.94 22.07 -12.59
C MET A 206 -3.42 23.43 -13.01
N PRO A 207 -2.77 23.57 -14.18
CA PRO A 207 -2.45 24.87 -14.70
C PRO A 207 -3.77 25.62 -14.96
N CYS A 208 -3.91 26.78 -14.35
CA CYS A 208 -5.06 27.65 -14.50
C CYS A 208 -5.07 28.26 -15.91
N LEU A 209 -5.19 27.44 -16.95
CA LEU A 209 -5.28 27.88 -18.36
C LEU A 209 -6.64 28.46 -18.72
N LEU A 210 -7.57 28.53 -17.77
CA LEU A 210 -8.93 28.99 -18.00
C LEU A 210 -9.29 30.29 -17.26
N TYR A 211 -8.35 30.95 -16.60
CA TYR A 211 -8.59 32.23 -15.93
C TYR A 211 -7.84 33.40 -16.57
N THR A 212 -7.89 33.48 -17.89
CA THR A 212 -7.68 34.75 -18.59
C THR A 212 -8.88 35.03 -19.47
N SER A 213 -10.05 35.17 -18.88
CA SER A 213 -11.02 36.07 -19.48
C SER A 213 -10.67 37.43 -18.93
N ASP A 214 -9.84 38.18 -19.61
CA ASP A 214 -9.92 39.61 -19.59
C ASP A 214 -11.31 39.97 -20.08
N ALA A 215 -12.21 40.15 -19.16
CA ALA A 215 -13.37 40.95 -19.34
C ALA A 215 -12.86 42.38 -19.34
N ALA A 216 -12.33 42.82 -20.45
CA ALA A 216 -12.09 44.22 -20.75
C ALA A 216 -13.00 44.60 -21.91
N ASP A 217 -13.96 45.47 -21.55
CA ASP A 217 -14.83 46.33 -22.37
C ASP A 217 -16.01 45.69 -23.06
#